data_095b8588c1fcdcd4c0c98c6fbec18628
#
_entry.id   095b8588c1fcdcd4c0c98c6fbec18628
#
_cell.length_a   1.000
_cell.length_b   1.000
_cell.length_c   1.000
_cell.angle_alpha   90.00
_cell.angle_beta   90.00
_cell.angle_gamma   90.00
#
_symmetry.space_group_name_H-M   'P 1'
#
loop_
_entity.id
_entity.type
_entity.pdbx_description
1 polymer ?
#
loop_
_entity_poly.entity_id
_entity_poly.type
_entity_poly.pdbx_seq_one_letter_code
_entity_poly.pdbx_strand_id
1 'polypeptide(L)'
;MRIGVAGLGAASKQILPHIDRVPGMRLAAGADTRPDAVEEFKKKYARKAFNSVEAMYDSGEIDAVWIATPNVSHAEHTIAAAKRGIHVIVEKPTAVTLEEVDRMIEAADTNRVKLVQGHSKVYGPAIQKIRQIVASGRLGKIIQINSWNSNDWLQRPRLASEVDTSVGGGIVFRQGPHMIDIIRYIGGGMVKSVRAITGRNDKNFNTEGDFTAFLEFENGCAATGVFNGYGFFDIAELTWGIGEGGKRLPEDSFGQHVPGQRLKGAVDMEYKYAHPRTTEERATRERSTQSFFGITIVACEHGIIRQSPNGLFVYTEDGKEEISCAKDEGRAAELKSLQKAIEENRPPFLDGRWGKATLEVCLAMLQSSKERRELTLRHQVPSVDLKELVEA
;
A
#
# COMPACT_ATOMS: atom_id res chain seq x y z
N MET A 1 20.93 -9.61 -7.70
CA MET A 1 19.67 -10.37 -7.42
C MET A 1 18.77 -10.33 -8.64
N ARG A 2 18.23 -11.48 -9.06
CA ARG A 2 17.35 -11.65 -10.22
C ARG A 2 15.91 -11.60 -9.75
N ILE A 3 15.15 -10.64 -10.25
CA ILE A 3 13.77 -10.40 -9.80
C ILE A 3 12.78 -10.90 -10.86
N GLY A 4 11.84 -11.75 -10.44
CA GLY A 4 10.68 -12.14 -11.19
C GLY A 4 9.45 -11.28 -10.83
N VAL A 5 8.50 -11.15 -11.75
CA VAL A 5 7.22 -10.50 -11.48
C VAL A 5 6.08 -11.46 -11.82
N ALA A 6 5.27 -11.81 -10.83
CA ALA A 6 4.08 -12.64 -10.97
C ALA A 6 2.83 -11.76 -11.08
N GLY A 7 2.11 -11.85 -12.20
CA GLY A 7 1.01 -10.97 -12.56
C GLY A 7 1.47 -9.72 -13.31
N LEU A 8 1.26 -9.69 -14.62
CA LEU A 8 1.68 -8.59 -15.52
C LEU A 8 0.54 -7.57 -15.77
N GLY A 9 -0.26 -7.32 -14.73
CA GLY A 9 -1.40 -6.39 -14.77
C GLY A 9 -1.02 -4.93 -14.45
N ALA A 10 -2.03 -4.16 -13.99
CA ALA A 10 -1.86 -2.73 -13.70
C ALA A 10 -0.85 -2.45 -12.56
N ALA A 11 -0.81 -3.30 -11.52
CA ALA A 11 0.12 -3.13 -10.40
C ALA A 11 1.57 -3.31 -10.85
N SER A 12 1.87 -4.34 -11.66
CA SER A 12 3.22 -4.60 -12.15
C SER A 12 3.78 -3.47 -13.02
N LYS A 13 2.93 -2.75 -13.76
CA LYS A 13 3.36 -1.57 -14.54
C LYS A 13 3.98 -0.47 -13.67
N GLN A 14 3.64 -0.42 -12.38
CA GLN A 14 4.25 0.51 -11.42
C GLN A 14 5.54 -0.02 -10.80
N ILE A 15 5.77 -1.33 -10.81
CA ILE A 15 6.93 -2.01 -10.21
C ILE A 15 8.08 -2.13 -11.19
N LEU A 16 7.77 -2.61 -12.39
CA LEU A 16 8.73 -2.95 -13.44
C LEU A 16 9.78 -1.85 -13.74
N PRO A 17 9.39 -0.54 -13.81
CA PRO A 17 10.37 0.52 -14.09
C PRO A 17 11.41 0.75 -12.99
N HIS A 18 11.21 0.19 -11.79
CA HIS A 18 12.09 0.41 -10.65
C HIS A 18 13.14 -0.68 -10.47
N ILE A 19 12.91 -1.91 -10.96
CA ILE A 19 13.75 -3.07 -10.67
C ILE A 19 15.20 -2.85 -11.16
N ASP A 20 15.38 -2.51 -12.43
CA ASP A 20 16.72 -2.32 -13.02
C ASP A 20 17.40 -1.01 -12.55
N ARG A 21 16.71 -0.17 -11.77
CA ARG A 21 17.27 1.07 -11.18
C ARG A 21 17.92 0.84 -9.82
N VAL A 22 17.62 -0.28 -9.17
CA VAL A 22 18.25 -0.62 -7.88
C VAL A 22 19.57 -1.31 -8.13
N PRO A 23 20.70 -0.78 -7.62
CA PRO A 23 22.00 -1.39 -7.80
C PRO A 23 22.00 -2.84 -7.33
N GLY A 24 22.61 -3.74 -8.11
CA GLY A 24 22.66 -5.16 -7.79
C GLY A 24 21.38 -5.96 -8.08
N MET A 25 20.33 -5.31 -8.58
CA MET A 25 19.10 -5.97 -9.02
C MET A 25 18.92 -5.93 -10.53
N ARG A 26 18.23 -6.92 -11.07
CA ARG A 26 17.81 -6.94 -12.47
C ARG A 26 16.47 -7.63 -12.64
N LEU A 27 15.65 -7.12 -13.52
CA LEU A 27 14.45 -7.82 -14.00
C LEU A 27 14.91 -9.06 -14.78
N ALA A 28 14.48 -10.23 -14.36
CA ALA A 28 14.89 -11.50 -14.97
C ALA A 28 13.74 -12.18 -15.72
N ALA A 29 12.55 -12.19 -15.14
CA ALA A 29 11.40 -12.88 -15.72
C ALA A 29 10.07 -12.25 -15.34
N GLY A 30 9.01 -12.58 -16.10
CA GLY A 30 7.62 -12.28 -15.77
C GLY A 30 6.73 -13.49 -15.98
N ALA A 31 5.60 -13.54 -15.27
CA ALA A 31 4.58 -14.58 -15.47
C ALA A 31 3.17 -14.00 -15.42
N ASP A 32 2.31 -14.42 -16.34
CA ASP A 32 0.87 -14.12 -16.34
C ASP A 32 0.15 -15.27 -17.05
N THR A 33 -1.10 -15.50 -16.68
CA THR A 33 -1.95 -16.51 -17.35
C THR A 33 -2.49 -16.02 -18.71
N ARG A 34 -2.42 -14.71 -18.98
CA ARG A 34 -2.85 -14.10 -20.23
C ARG A 34 -1.72 -14.10 -21.25
N PRO A 35 -1.91 -14.77 -22.42
CA PRO A 35 -0.87 -14.84 -23.44
C PRO A 35 -0.46 -13.47 -24.02
N ASP A 36 -1.43 -12.55 -24.17
CA ASP A 36 -1.18 -11.18 -24.63
C ASP A 36 -0.25 -10.40 -23.69
N ALA A 37 -0.44 -10.51 -22.38
CA ALA A 37 0.41 -9.87 -21.39
C ALA A 37 1.83 -10.48 -21.36
N VAL A 38 1.93 -11.78 -21.55
CA VAL A 38 3.22 -12.49 -21.68
C VAL A 38 3.99 -12.01 -22.91
N GLU A 39 3.35 -11.90 -24.07
CA GLU A 39 3.99 -11.42 -25.30
C GLU A 39 4.34 -9.92 -25.23
N GLU A 40 3.46 -9.07 -24.66
CA GLU A 40 3.77 -7.64 -24.40
C GLU A 40 5.03 -7.52 -23.53
N PHE A 41 5.11 -8.32 -22.46
CA PHE A 41 6.27 -8.30 -21.57
C PHE A 41 7.56 -8.69 -22.27
N LYS A 42 7.56 -9.79 -23.04
CA LYS A 42 8.72 -10.24 -23.83
C LYS A 42 9.19 -9.15 -24.79
N LYS A 43 8.26 -8.56 -25.54
CA LYS A 43 8.56 -7.51 -26.51
C LYS A 43 9.13 -6.24 -25.85
N LYS A 44 8.56 -5.84 -24.72
CA LYS A 44 8.91 -4.57 -24.06
C LYS A 44 10.20 -4.63 -23.29
N TYR A 45 10.45 -5.74 -22.59
CA TYR A 45 11.58 -5.86 -21.66
C TYR A 45 12.71 -6.76 -22.16
N ALA A 46 12.51 -7.50 -23.26
CA ALA A 46 13.45 -8.49 -23.79
C ALA A 46 13.92 -9.48 -22.69
N ARG A 47 12.98 -9.96 -21.88
CA ARG A 47 13.19 -10.90 -20.77
C ARG A 47 12.30 -12.14 -20.96
N LYS A 48 12.67 -13.24 -20.25
CA LYS A 48 11.86 -14.46 -20.23
C LYS A 48 10.48 -14.17 -19.65
N ALA A 49 9.47 -14.81 -20.22
CA ALA A 49 8.10 -14.74 -19.68
C ALA A 49 7.44 -16.11 -19.78
N PHE A 50 6.59 -16.40 -18.79
CA PHE A 50 5.99 -17.71 -18.56
C PHE A 50 4.45 -17.57 -18.50
N ASN A 51 3.75 -18.60 -18.93
CA ASN A 51 2.27 -18.64 -18.90
C ASN A 51 1.72 -19.09 -17.54
N SER A 52 2.58 -19.44 -16.58
CA SER A 52 2.22 -19.71 -15.19
C SER A 52 3.32 -19.25 -14.24
N VAL A 53 2.93 -18.93 -13.03
CA VAL A 53 3.84 -18.53 -11.94
C VAL A 53 4.75 -19.68 -11.55
N GLU A 54 4.23 -20.90 -11.48
CA GLU A 54 4.97 -22.10 -11.16
C GLU A 54 6.09 -22.38 -12.19
N ALA A 55 5.79 -22.24 -13.49
CA ALA A 55 6.80 -22.42 -14.53
C ALA A 55 7.94 -21.38 -14.39
N MET A 56 7.63 -20.15 -13.97
CA MET A 56 8.67 -19.15 -13.67
C MET A 56 9.50 -19.56 -12.45
N TYR A 57 8.87 -20.08 -11.40
CA TYR A 57 9.58 -20.53 -10.19
C TYR A 57 10.48 -21.74 -10.46
N ASP A 58 10.01 -22.70 -11.25
CA ASP A 58 10.76 -23.91 -11.60
C ASP A 58 11.90 -23.66 -12.61
N SER A 59 11.91 -22.48 -13.25
CA SER A 59 12.93 -22.15 -14.27
C SER A 59 14.34 -21.90 -13.74
N GLY A 60 14.50 -21.64 -12.43
CA GLY A 60 15.77 -21.24 -11.83
C GLY A 60 16.28 -19.85 -12.27
N GLU A 61 15.46 -19.04 -12.92
CA GLU A 61 15.83 -17.72 -13.45
C GLU A 61 15.79 -16.60 -12.43
N ILE A 62 15.14 -16.78 -11.26
CA ILE A 62 14.87 -15.74 -10.28
C ILE A 62 15.35 -16.12 -8.89
N ASP A 63 15.79 -15.12 -8.14
CA ASP A 63 16.18 -15.23 -6.73
C ASP A 63 15.07 -14.69 -5.79
N ALA A 64 14.29 -13.73 -6.31
CA ALA A 64 13.14 -13.16 -5.60
C ALA A 64 12.01 -12.86 -6.58
N VAL A 65 10.77 -12.81 -6.06
CA VAL A 65 9.58 -12.51 -6.84
C VAL A 65 8.79 -11.37 -6.22
N TRP A 66 8.26 -10.49 -7.08
CA TRP A 66 7.19 -9.56 -6.72
C TRP A 66 5.85 -10.13 -7.18
N ILE A 67 4.99 -10.47 -6.22
CA ILE A 67 3.66 -11.05 -6.48
C ILE A 67 2.64 -9.92 -6.58
N ALA A 68 2.07 -9.74 -7.76
CA ALA A 68 1.05 -8.75 -8.12
C ALA A 68 -0.17 -9.41 -8.82
N THR A 69 -0.41 -10.65 -8.47
CA THR A 69 -1.57 -11.45 -8.94
C THR A 69 -2.85 -11.01 -8.23
N PRO A 70 -4.03 -11.58 -8.53
CA PRO A 70 -5.24 -11.34 -7.75
C PRO A 70 -5.06 -11.71 -6.26
N ASN A 71 -5.70 -10.95 -5.36
CA ASN A 71 -5.51 -11.07 -3.91
C ASN A 71 -5.70 -12.50 -3.37
N VAL A 72 -6.67 -13.24 -3.92
CA VAL A 72 -6.95 -14.63 -3.55
C VAL A 72 -5.82 -15.62 -3.87
N SER A 73 -4.90 -15.25 -4.75
CA SER A 73 -3.76 -16.10 -5.14
C SER A 73 -2.47 -15.73 -4.42
N HIS A 74 -2.45 -14.67 -3.61
CA HIS A 74 -1.23 -14.20 -2.94
C HIS A 74 -0.62 -15.27 -2.04
N ALA A 75 -1.46 -15.95 -1.24
CA ALA A 75 -1.00 -16.98 -0.31
C ALA A 75 -0.38 -18.18 -1.03
N GLU A 76 -1.07 -18.73 -2.02
CA GLU A 76 -0.59 -19.89 -2.77
C GLU A 76 0.72 -19.59 -3.49
N HIS A 77 0.79 -18.46 -4.20
CA HIS A 77 2.01 -18.07 -4.91
C HIS A 77 3.18 -17.78 -3.98
N THR A 78 2.92 -17.15 -2.80
CA THR A 78 3.96 -16.92 -1.78
C THR A 78 4.50 -18.23 -1.22
N ILE A 79 3.62 -19.17 -0.85
CA ILE A 79 3.99 -20.48 -0.31
C ILE A 79 4.77 -21.29 -1.36
N ALA A 80 4.34 -21.24 -2.63
CA ALA A 80 5.01 -21.92 -3.72
C ALA A 80 6.41 -21.36 -3.99
N ALA A 81 6.59 -20.03 -3.92
CA ALA A 81 7.90 -19.38 -4.03
C ALA A 81 8.80 -19.75 -2.85
N ALA A 82 8.29 -19.65 -1.63
CA ALA A 82 9.04 -19.95 -0.40
C ALA A 82 9.59 -21.39 -0.40
N LYS A 83 8.78 -22.38 -0.79
CA LYS A 83 9.20 -23.79 -0.91
C LYS A 83 10.32 -24.02 -1.91
N ARG A 84 10.56 -23.08 -2.83
CA ARG A 84 11.64 -23.12 -3.82
C ARG A 84 12.84 -22.23 -3.45
N GLY A 85 12.84 -21.68 -2.22
CA GLY A 85 13.92 -20.81 -1.74
C GLY A 85 13.91 -19.41 -2.40
N ILE A 86 12.79 -19.00 -2.99
CA ILE A 86 12.62 -17.70 -3.65
C ILE A 86 12.11 -16.69 -2.62
N HIS A 87 12.83 -15.56 -2.43
CA HIS A 87 12.40 -14.46 -1.59
C HIS A 87 11.16 -13.76 -2.18
N VAL A 88 10.31 -13.18 -1.34
CA VAL A 88 9.00 -12.68 -1.77
C VAL A 88 8.77 -11.23 -1.34
N ILE A 89 8.31 -10.40 -2.29
CA ILE A 89 7.53 -9.20 -2.01
C ILE A 89 6.11 -9.49 -2.50
N VAL A 90 5.11 -9.43 -1.63
CA VAL A 90 3.71 -9.64 -1.99
C VAL A 90 2.93 -8.34 -1.91
N GLU A 91 2.14 -8.02 -2.95
CA GLU A 91 1.25 -6.84 -2.96
C GLU A 91 0.21 -6.88 -1.84
N LYS A 92 -0.24 -5.70 -1.46
CA LYS A 92 -1.34 -5.55 -0.48
C LYS A 92 -2.73 -5.79 -1.13
N PRO A 93 -3.70 -6.32 -0.38
CA PRO A 93 -3.52 -6.89 0.95
C PRO A 93 -2.62 -8.13 0.90
N THR A 94 -1.91 -8.43 1.97
CA THR A 94 -0.99 -9.57 2.01
C THR A 94 -1.68 -10.88 1.63
N ALA A 95 -2.90 -11.09 2.12
CA ALA A 95 -3.82 -12.16 1.77
C ALA A 95 -5.27 -11.71 2.01
N VAL A 96 -6.24 -12.61 1.93
CA VAL A 96 -7.65 -12.33 2.18
C VAL A 96 -8.07 -12.71 3.61
N THR A 97 -7.39 -13.68 4.22
CA THR A 97 -7.62 -14.12 5.61
C THR A 97 -6.34 -14.11 6.44
N LEU A 98 -6.48 -14.10 7.77
CA LEU A 98 -5.33 -14.16 8.69
C LEU A 98 -4.65 -15.52 8.65
N GLU A 99 -5.41 -16.57 8.49
CA GLU A 99 -4.92 -17.96 8.39
C GLU A 99 -4.05 -18.14 7.12
N GLU A 100 -4.40 -17.48 6.03
CA GLU A 100 -3.57 -17.47 4.83
C GLU A 100 -2.22 -16.81 5.11
N VAL A 101 -2.21 -15.65 5.79
CA VAL A 101 -0.96 -14.97 6.16
C VAL A 101 -0.11 -15.81 7.09
N ASP A 102 -0.73 -16.53 8.05
CA ASP A 102 0.00 -17.45 8.94
C ASP A 102 0.74 -18.54 8.15
N ARG A 103 0.07 -19.16 7.17
CA ARG A 103 0.69 -20.16 6.29
C ARG A 103 1.82 -19.58 5.43
N MET A 104 1.67 -18.32 5.00
CA MET A 104 2.72 -17.62 4.24
C MET A 104 3.96 -17.37 5.12
N ILE A 105 3.76 -16.90 6.35
CA ILE A 105 4.83 -16.66 7.33
C ILE A 105 5.55 -17.99 7.66
N GLU A 106 4.79 -19.04 7.98
CA GLU A 106 5.34 -20.37 8.27
C GLU A 106 6.18 -20.91 7.10
N ALA A 107 5.67 -20.77 5.86
CA ALA A 107 6.41 -21.20 4.68
C ALA A 107 7.71 -20.39 4.49
N ALA A 108 7.68 -19.08 4.72
CA ALA A 108 8.84 -18.22 4.61
C ALA A 108 9.89 -18.55 5.69
N ASP A 109 9.46 -18.70 6.94
CA ASP A 109 10.35 -19.02 8.07
C ASP A 109 10.99 -20.40 7.89
N THR A 110 10.19 -21.43 7.55
CA THR A 110 10.65 -22.81 7.32
C THR A 110 11.72 -22.89 6.22
N ASN A 111 11.53 -22.16 5.13
CA ASN A 111 12.43 -22.17 3.98
C ASN A 111 13.49 -21.06 4.06
N ARG A 112 13.55 -20.28 5.15
CA ARG A 112 14.55 -19.21 5.38
C ARG A 112 14.55 -18.15 4.27
N VAL A 113 13.40 -17.87 3.69
CA VAL A 113 13.23 -16.79 2.72
C VAL A 113 12.68 -15.55 3.38
N LYS A 114 12.95 -14.39 2.81
CA LYS A 114 12.38 -13.13 3.28
C LYS A 114 11.02 -12.92 2.66
N LEU A 115 10.01 -12.57 3.48
CA LEU A 115 8.66 -12.21 3.07
C LEU A 115 8.42 -10.74 3.42
N VAL A 116 8.31 -9.89 2.40
CA VAL A 116 8.04 -8.45 2.52
C VAL A 116 6.59 -8.17 2.13
N GLN A 117 5.88 -7.40 2.96
CA GLN A 117 4.62 -6.80 2.52
C GLN A 117 4.94 -5.59 1.62
N GLY A 118 4.65 -5.69 0.37
CA GLY A 118 4.53 -4.59 -0.58
C GLY A 118 3.03 -4.29 -0.80
N HIS A 119 2.61 -3.27 -1.35
CA HIS A 119 3.27 -1.98 -1.44
C HIS A 119 2.77 -1.08 -0.31
N SER A 120 3.64 -0.54 0.49
CA SER A 120 3.26 0.32 1.60
C SER A 120 3.70 1.78 1.40
N LYS A 121 2.80 2.70 1.69
CA LYS A 121 3.09 4.15 1.73
C LYS A 121 4.05 4.54 2.88
N VAL A 122 4.29 3.63 3.80
CA VAL A 122 5.25 3.79 4.91
C VAL A 122 6.69 4.00 4.41
N TYR A 123 7.03 3.47 3.23
CA TYR A 123 8.34 3.73 2.62
C TYR A 123 8.55 5.18 2.16
N GLY A 124 7.49 6.01 2.14
CA GLY A 124 7.59 7.42 1.78
C GLY A 124 8.42 8.20 2.81
N PRO A 125 9.43 9.00 2.37
CA PRO A 125 10.35 9.68 3.27
C PRO A 125 9.68 10.62 4.28
N ALA A 126 8.60 11.29 3.88
CA ALA A 126 7.83 12.13 4.80
C ALA A 126 7.18 11.32 5.92
N ILE A 127 6.59 10.15 5.61
CA ILE A 127 5.97 9.28 6.64
C ILE A 127 7.04 8.73 7.59
N GLN A 128 8.19 8.30 7.07
CA GLN A 128 9.32 7.88 7.88
C GLN A 128 9.81 9.00 8.79
N LYS A 129 9.92 10.22 8.27
CA LYS A 129 10.35 11.39 9.04
C LYS A 129 9.36 11.77 10.14
N ILE A 130 8.04 11.65 9.90
CA ILE A 130 7.03 11.80 10.97
C ILE A 130 7.31 10.81 12.10
N ARG A 131 7.47 9.53 11.77
CA ARG A 131 7.76 8.50 12.77
C ARG A 131 9.05 8.78 13.53
N GLN A 132 10.12 9.24 12.86
CA GLN A 132 11.38 9.63 13.51
C GLN A 132 11.17 10.74 14.55
N ILE A 133 10.42 11.78 14.22
CA ILE A 133 10.15 12.89 15.14
C ILE A 133 9.33 12.39 16.33
N VAL A 134 8.28 11.60 16.08
CA VAL A 134 7.45 11.00 17.13
C VAL A 134 8.29 10.10 18.05
N ALA A 135 9.09 9.20 17.50
CA ALA A 135 9.89 8.24 18.27
C ALA A 135 11.04 8.89 19.03
N SER A 136 11.56 10.03 18.56
CA SER A 136 12.62 10.79 19.26
C SER A 136 12.12 11.45 20.56
N GLY A 137 10.80 11.55 20.75
CA GLY A 137 10.20 12.29 21.86
C GLY A 137 10.35 13.81 21.79
N ARG A 138 10.88 14.35 20.69
CA ARG A 138 11.10 15.82 20.50
C ARG A 138 9.85 16.65 20.78
N LEU A 139 8.68 16.13 20.45
CA LEU A 139 7.39 16.82 20.64
C LEU A 139 6.57 16.24 21.80
N GLY A 140 7.20 15.49 22.70
CA GLY A 140 6.49 14.77 23.76
C GLY A 140 5.76 13.53 23.24
N LYS A 141 4.77 13.04 24.01
CA LYS A 141 3.99 11.86 23.64
C LYS A 141 3.09 12.15 22.45
N ILE A 142 2.88 11.14 21.61
CA ILE A 142 1.87 11.21 20.58
C ILE A 142 0.48 11.11 21.21
N ILE A 143 -0.41 12.02 20.82
CA ILE A 143 -1.78 12.12 21.34
C ILE A 143 -2.79 11.61 20.32
N GLN A 144 -2.68 12.08 19.05
CA GLN A 144 -3.71 11.84 18.07
C GLN A 144 -3.13 11.76 16.64
N ILE A 145 -3.73 10.87 15.81
CA ILE A 145 -3.47 10.77 14.37
C ILE A 145 -4.79 10.90 13.63
N ASN A 146 -4.87 11.83 12.67
CA ASN A 146 -6.01 11.94 11.78
C ASN A 146 -5.55 11.74 10.34
N SER A 147 -6.12 10.76 9.64
CA SER A 147 -5.82 10.48 8.25
C SER A 147 -7.09 10.48 7.40
N TRP A 148 -7.11 11.32 6.37
CA TRP A 148 -8.24 11.48 5.45
C TRP A 148 -7.80 11.28 4.03
N ASN A 149 -8.59 10.51 3.27
CA ASN A 149 -8.46 10.39 1.83
C ASN A 149 -9.84 10.39 1.16
N SER A 150 -9.95 11.07 0.05
CA SER A 150 -11.11 11.06 -0.81
C SER A 150 -10.64 11.06 -2.26
N ASN A 151 -11.13 10.13 -3.05
CA ASN A 151 -10.80 10.03 -4.48
C ASN A 151 -11.89 9.31 -5.26
N ASP A 152 -11.63 9.04 -6.53
CA ASP A 152 -12.53 8.40 -7.48
C ASP A 152 -12.43 6.87 -7.52
N TRP A 153 -12.03 6.21 -6.45
CA TRP A 153 -11.67 4.78 -6.48
C TRP A 153 -12.75 3.88 -7.11
N LEU A 154 -14.04 4.06 -6.77
CA LEU A 154 -15.15 3.29 -7.35
C LEU A 154 -15.43 3.65 -8.80
N GLN A 155 -15.02 4.81 -9.25
CA GLN A 155 -15.27 5.28 -10.62
C GLN A 155 -14.11 4.94 -11.58
N ARG A 156 -13.08 4.26 -11.11
CA ARG A 156 -12.02 3.69 -11.95
C ARG A 156 -12.49 2.35 -12.48
N PRO A 157 -12.16 1.96 -13.74
CA PRO A 157 -12.51 0.65 -14.28
C PRO A 157 -12.06 -0.50 -13.37
N ARG A 158 -13.00 -1.26 -12.83
CA ARG A 158 -12.78 -2.35 -11.87
C ARG A 158 -13.39 -3.64 -12.36
N LEU A 159 -12.66 -4.75 -12.24
CA LEU A 159 -13.20 -6.09 -12.45
C LEU A 159 -14.17 -6.46 -11.31
N ALA A 160 -15.05 -7.42 -11.56
CA ALA A 160 -16.00 -7.89 -10.57
C ALA A 160 -15.33 -8.30 -9.24
N SER A 161 -14.22 -9.03 -9.28
CA SER A 161 -13.46 -9.42 -8.09
C SER A 161 -12.83 -8.25 -7.33
N GLU A 162 -12.55 -7.13 -7.99
CA GLU A 162 -11.99 -5.95 -7.34
C GLU A 162 -13.02 -5.14 -6.55
N VAL A 163 -14.31 -5.35 -6.84
CA VAL A 163 -15.46 -4.71 -6.18
C VAL A 163 -16.36 -5.75 -5.49
N ASP A 164 -15.78 -6.86 -5.09
CA ASP A 164 -16.42 -7.89 -4.26
C ASP A 164 -15.62 -8.10 -2.97
N THR A 165 -16.15 -7.60 -1.86
CA THR A 165 -15.53 -7.67 -0.54
C THR A 165 -15.29 -9.12 -0.09
N SER A 166 -16.11 -10.09 -0.53
CA SER A 166 -16.01 -11.50 -0.13
C SER A 166 -14.73 -12.19 -0.65
N VAL A 167 -14.12 -11.65 -1.70
CA VAL A 167 -12.88 -12.15 -2.31
C VAL A 167 -11.71 -11.16 -2.18
N GLY A 168 -11.77 -10.28 -1.18
CA GLY A 168 -10.72 -9.29 -0.92
C GLY A 168 -10.77 -8.07 -1.84
N GLY A 169 -11.91 -7.81 -2.49
CA GLY A 169 -12.19 -6.55 -3.18
C GLY A 169 -12.70 -5.46 -2.23
N GLY A 170 -13.13 -4.35 -2.78
CA GLY A 170 -13.65 -3.22 -2.02
C GLY A 170 -12.59 -2.29 -1.44
N ILE A 171 -13.04 -1.16 -0.92
CA ILE A 171 -12.15 -0.10 -0.43
C ILE A 171 -11.36 -0.54 0.79
N VAL A 172 -11.96 -1.30 1.70
CA VAL A 172 -11.29 -1.71 2.94
C VAL A 172 -10.10 -2.62 2.64
N PHE A 173 -10.21 -3.57 1.69
CA PHE A 173 -9.08 -4.41 1.28
C PHE A 173 -8.10 -3.71 0.34
N ARG A 174 -8.60 -2.78 -0.49
CA ARG A 174 -7.78 -2.19 -1.57
C ARG A 174 -7.13 -0.86 -1.20
N GLN A 175 -7.73 -0.09 -0.30
CA GLN A 175 -7.24 1.23 0.14
C GLN A 175 -6.98 1.27 1.66
N GLY A 176 -7.75 0.51 2.43
CA GLY A 176 -7.54 0.37 3.88
C GLY A 176 -6.10 0.08 4.27
N PRO A 177 -5.41 -0.93 3.68
CA PRO A 177 -4.04 -1.24 4.05
C PRO A 177 -3.06 -0.06 3.94
N HIS A 178 -3.21 0.81 2.95
CA HIS A 178 -2.36 2.00 2.83
C HIS A 178 -2.54 2.98 3.99
N MET A 179 -3.80 3.27 4.33
CA MET A 179 -4.13 4.21 5.41
C MET A 179 -3.77 3.62 6.77
N ILE A 180 -4.14 2.38 7.00
CA ILE A 180 -3.87 1.68 8.26
C ILE A 180 -2.37 1.49 8.48
N ASP A 181 -1.59 1.17 7.45
CA ASP A 181 -0.13 1.11 7.55
C ASP A 181 0.47 2.45 8.00
N ILE A 182 0.05 3.57 7.41
CA ILE A 182 0.51 4.91 7.80
C ILE A 182 0.17 5.17 9.28
N ILE A 183 -1.09 4.96 9.66
CA ILE A 183 -1.57 5.20 11.03
C ILE A 183 -0.82 4.31 12.03
N ARG A 184 -0.72 3.00 11.75
CA ARG A 184 -0.02 2.05 12.61
C ARG A 184 1.46 2.41 12.75
N TYR A 185 2.12 2.69 11.65
CA TYR A 185 3.56 3.01 11.65
C TYR A 185 3.87 4.25 12.48
N ILE A 186 3.10 5.32 12.28
CA ILE A 186 3.27 6.57 13.04
C ILE A 186 2.95 6.35 14.52
N GLY A 187 1.86 5.62 14.83
CA GLY A 187 1.39 5.36 16.20
C GLY A 187 2.21 4.36 16.99
N GLY A 188 3.19 3.67 16.37
CA GLY A 188 4.05 2.69 17.03
C GLY A 188 3.66 1.23 16.80
N GLY A 189 2.63 0.95 16.00
CA GLY A 189 2.26 -0.38 15.52
C GLY A 189 1.19 -1.09 16.35
N MET A 190 1.15 -0.88 17.66
CA MET A 190 0.32 -1.63 18.62
C MET A 190 -1.08 -1.01 18.73
N VAL A 191 -1.95 -1.32 17.78
CA VAL A 191 -3.39 -0.95 17.85
C VAL A 191 -4.11 -1.90 18.80
N LYS A 192 -4.73 -1.37 19.84
CA LYS A 192 -5.47 -2.12 20.86
C LYS A 192 -6.86 -2.50 20.38
N SER A 193 -7.57 -1.55 19.78
CA SER A 193 -8.96 -1.74 19.36
C SER A 193 -9.33 -0.89 18.15
N VAL A 194 -10.41 -1.26 17.48
CA VAL A 194 -11.02 -0.52 16.37
C VAL A 194 -12.54 -0.48 16.49
N ARG A 195 -13.12 0.70 16.22
CA ARG A 195 -14.54 0.91 15.96
C ARG A 195 -14.69 1.54 14.58
N ALA A 196 -15.46 0.92 13.69
CA ALA A 196 -15.63 1.43 12.33
C ALA A 196 -17.06 1.38 11.83
N ILE A 197 -17.32 2.19 10.81
CA ILE A 197 -18.52 2.14 9.95
C ILE A 197 -18.03 2.12 8.50
N THR A 198 -18.60 1.23 7.69
CA THR A 198 -18.40 1.16 6.24
C THR A 198 -19.73 1.40 5.53
N GLY A 199 -19.72 2.11 4.40
CA GLY A 199 -20.92 2.47 3.66
C GLY A 199 -20.98 1.86 2.26
N ARG A 200 -22.16 1.37 1.87
CA ARG A 200 -22.51 0.93 0.50
C ARG A 200 -23.52 1.90 -0.10
N ASN A 201 -23.08 3.11 -0.39
CA ASN A 201 -23.96 4.20 -0.80
C ASN A 201 -24.12 4.33 -2.34
N ASP A 202 -23.33 3.57 -3.12
CA ASP A 202 -23.51 3.45 -4.57
C ASP A 202 -24.11 2.07 -4.90
N LYS A 203 -25.39 2.05 -5.33
CA LYS A 203 -26.14 0.82 -5.62
C LYS A 203 -25.59 0.03 -6.82
N ASN A 204 -24.75 0.64 -7.62
CA ASN A 204 -24.13 -0.01 -8.76
C ASN A 204 -22.98 -0.96 -8.38
N PHE A 205 -22.50 -0.91 -7.13
CA PHE A 205 -21.37 -1.71 -6.66
C PHE A 205 -21.76 -2.53 -5.42
N ASN A 206 -21.45 -3.83 -5.45
CA ASN A 206 -21.70 -4.73 -4.33
C ASN A 206 -20.54 -4.73 -3.33
N THR A 207 -20.03 -3.56 -2.98
CA THR A 207 -18.94 -3.38 -2.03
C THR A 207 -19.09 -2.08 -1.27
N GLU A 208 -18.36 -1.92 -0.18
CA GLU A 208 -18.24 -0.64 0.50
C GLU A 208 -17.46 0.37 -0.38
N GLY A 209 -17.93 1.61 -0.38
CA GLY A 209 -17.33 2.74 -1.09
C GLY A 209 -16.69 3.77 -0.16
N ASP A 210 -16.88 3.63 1.14
CA ASP A 210 -16.30 4.48 2.18
C ASP A 210 -16.09 3.70 3.48
N PHE A 211 -15.23 4.26 4.34
CA PHE A 211 -15.15 3.89 5.75
C PHE A 211 -14.76 5.07 6.62
N THR A 212 -15.22 5.02 7.87
CA THR A 212 -14.74 5.83 8.99
C THR A 212 -14.37 4.89 10.11
N ALA A 213 -13.12 4.95 10.57
CA ALA A 213 -12.59 4.11 11.63
C ALA A 213 -11.98 4.97 12.73
N PHE A 214 -12.23 4.59 13.98
CA PHE A 214 -11.54 5.04 15.17
C PHE A 214 -10.68 3.90 15.70
N LEU A 215 -9.40 4.19 16.01
CA LEU A 215 -8.44 3.23 16.54
C LEU A 215 -7.89 3.74 17.86
N GLU A 216 -7.77 2.87 18.84
CA GLU A 216 -7.06 3.11 20.09
C GLU A 216 -5.74 2.32 20.09
N PHE A 217 -4.65 2.95 20.49
CA PHE A 217 -3.35 2.31 20.62
C PHE A 217 -3.05 1.97 22.08
N GLU A 218 -2.19 0.98 22.31
CA GLU A 218 -1.76 0.58 23.67
C GLU A 218 -1.05 1.72 24.41
N ASN A 219 -0.38 2.62 23.70
CA ASN A 219 0.29 3.80 24.27
C ASN A 219 -0.66 4.97 24.60
N GLY A 220 -1.97 4.77 24.41
CA GLY A 220 -3.01 5.78 24.65
C GLY A 220 -3.24 6.76 23.50
N CYS A 221 -2.52 6.66 22.39
CA CYS A 221 -2.80 7.45 21.19
C CYS A 221 -4.15 7.03 20.61
N ALA A 222 -4.95 8.01 20.17
CA ALA A 222 -6.17 7.79 19.39
C ALA A 222 -5.94 8.11 17.93
N ALA A 223 -6.57 7.36 17.01
CA ALA A 223 -6.49 7.68 15.59
C ALA A 223 -7.82 7.60 14.88
N THR A 224 -7.98 8.42 13.83
CA THR A 224 -9.08 8.31 12.88
C THR A 224 -8.57 8.06 11.48
N GLY A 225 -9.22 7.10 10.77
CA GLY A 225 -9.02 6.85 9.36
C GLY A 225 -10.34 7.06 8.62
N VAL A 226 -10.37 7.99 7.66
CA VAL A 226 -11.57 8.28 6.86
C VAL A 226 -11.22 8.16 5.39
N PHE A 227 -11.94 7.31 4.68
CA PHE A 227 -11.78 7.14 3.24
C PHE A 227 -13.12 7.23 2.52
N ASN A 228 -13.16 8.01 1.43
CA ASN A 228 -14.30 8.12 0.54
C ASN A 228 -13.86 7.88 -0.90
N GLY A 229 -14.43 6.86 -1.55
CA GLY A 229 -14.08 6.46 -2.92
C GLY A 229 -15.12 6.79 -3.98
N TYR A 230 -16.13 7.59 -3.65
CA TYR A 230 -17.23 7.90 -4.59
C TYR A 230 -16.86 8.91 -5.67
N GLY A 231 -15.76 9.66 -5.52
CA GLY A 231 -15.24 10.53 -6.55
C GLY A 231 -15.98 11.84 -6.76
N PHE A 232 -16.69 12.35 -5.77
CA PHE A 232 -17.27 13.70 -5.82
C PHE A 232 -16.29 14.79 -5.42
N PHE A 233 -15.27 14.43 -4.68
CA PHE A 233 -14.19 15.28 -4.22
C PHE A 233 -12.87 14.51 -4.25
N ASP A 234 -11.79 15.18 -4.66
CA ASP A 234 -10.43 14.61 -4.61
C ASP A 234 -9.61 15.37 -3.56
N ILE A 235 -9.05 14.63 -2.63
CA ILE A 235 -8.23 15.18 -1.53
C ILE A 235 -6.97 15.90 -2.04
N ALA A 236 -6.55 15.64 -3.28
CA ALA A 236 -5.40 16.32 -3.89
C ALA A 236 -5.59 17.84 -3.94
N GLU A 237 -6.81 18.36 -3.96
CA GLU A 237 -7.11 19.78 -3.82
C GLU A 237 -6.51 20.38 -2.55
N LEU A 238 -6.53 19.62 -1.44
CA LEU A 238 -6.00 20.03 -0.13
C LEU A 238 -4.50 19.69 0.05
N THR A 239 -3.89 19.02 -0.94
CA THR A 239 -2.47 18.62 -0.93
C THR A 239 -1.70 19.22 -2.10
N TRP A 240 -1.96 20.51 -2.40
CA TRP A 240 -1.32 21.29 -3.48
C TRP A 240 -1.44 20.64 -4.87
N GLY A 241 -2.50 19.91 -5.12
CA GLY A 241 -2.68 19.13 -6.33
C GLY A 241 -1.84 17.86 -6.41
N ILE A 242 -1.11 17.50 -5.35
CA ILE A 242 -0.22 16.34 -5.37
C ILE A 242 -1.00 15.10 -4.92
N GLY A 243 -1.12 14.13 -5.82
CA GLY A 243 -1.82 12.88 -5.56
C GLY A 243 -0.94 11.75 -5.05
N GLU A 244 -1.51 10.56 -4.98
CA GLU A 244 -0.90 9.33 -4.42
C GLU A 244 0.38 8.88 -5.14
N GLY A 245 0.54 9.22 -6.42
CA GLY A 245 1.74 8.91 -7.21
C GLY A 245 2.81 10.00 -7.20
N GLY A 246 2.62 11.06 -6.41
CA GLY A 246 3.53 12.22 -6.39
C GLY A 246 3.44 13.08 -7.66
N LYS A 247 2.44 12.87 -8.51
CA LYS A 247 2.17 13.71 -9.68
C LYS A 247 1.24 14.85 -9.29
N ARG A 248 1.46 16.01 -9.85
CA ARG A 248 0.57 17.16 -9.68
C ARG A 248 -0.61 17.04 -10.65
N LEU A 249 -1.80 17.08 -10.11
CA LEU A 249 -3.04 17.09 -10.90
C LEU A 249 -3.40 18.52 -11.32
N PRO A 250 -3.98 18.74 -12.50
CA PRO A 250 -4.52 20.04 -12.88
C PRO A 250 -5.64 20.49 -11.96
N GLU A 251 -5.73 21.79 -11.67
CA GLU A 251 -6.74 22.35 -10.76
C GLU A 251 -8.18 22.07 -11.21
N ASP A 252 -8.41 22.00 -12.51
CA ASP A 252 -9.71 21.67 -13.11
C ASP A 252 -10.08 20.19 -13.02
N SER A 253 -9.18 19.32 -12.55
CA SER A 253 -9.42 17.88 -12.39
C SER A 253 -9.92 17.47 -11.00
N PHE A 254 -9.93 18.38 -10.02
CA PHE A 254 -10.34 18.06 -8.65
C PHE A 254 -11.84 17.80 -8.55
N GLY A 255 -12.20 16.58 -8.16
CA GLY A 255 -13.60 16.17 -8.00
C GLY A 255 -14.40 16.07 -9.29
N GLN A 256 -13.78 16.24 -10.45
CA GLN A 256 -14.50 16.21 -11.71
C GLN A 256 -14.49 14.83 -12.35
N HIS A 257 -15.53 14.04 -12.06
CA HIS A 257 -16.01 13.10 -13.07
C HIS A 257 -16.68 13.90 -14.18
N VAL A 258 -16.32 13.56 -15.42
CA VAL A 258 -17.06 14.11 -16.58
C VAL A 258 -18.55 13.82 -16.36
N PRO A 259 -19.44 14.83 -16.33
CA PRO A 259 -20.86 14.61 -16.13
C PRO A 259 -21.40 13.55 -17.09
N GLY A 260 -22.13 12.56 -16.58
CA GLY A 260 -22.71 11.46 -17.36
C GLY A 260 -21.78 10.26 -17.63
N GLN A 261 -20.52 10.28 -17.19
CA GLN A 261 -19.56 9.16 -17.38
C GLN A 261 -19.30 8.32 -16.12
N ARG A 262 -20.17 8.40 -15.12
CA ARG A 262 -20.03 7.53 -13.93
C ARG A 262 -20.26 6.07 -14.31
N LEU A 263 -19.35 5.20 -13.84
CA LEU A 263 -19.49 3.75 -14.03
C LEU A 263 -20.71 3.23 -13.27
N LYS A 264 -21.43 2.31 -13.89
CA LYS A 264 -22.62 1.66 -13.33
C LYS A 264 -22.33 0.22 -12.85
N GLY A 265 -21.12 -0.03 -12.39
CA GLY A 265 -20.70 -1.33 -11.87
C GLY A 265 -19.33 -1.76 -12.36
N ALA A 266 -19.02 -3.04 -12.11
CA ALA A 266 -17.80 -3.67 -12.60
C ALA A 266 -17.77 -3.70 -14.13
N VAL A 267 -16.55 -3.72 -14.67
CA VAL A 267 -16.29 -3.81 -16.11
C VAL A 267 -15.55 -5.11 -16.42
N ASP A 268 -15.55 -5.50 -17.70
CA ASP A 268 -14.73 -6.62 -18.16
C ASP A 268 -13.24 -6.25 -18.32
N MET A 269 -12.42 -7.23 -18.64
CA MET A 269 -10.99 -7.08 -18.83
C MET A 269 -10.65 -6.17 -20.02
N GLU A 270 -11.38 -6.32 -21.13
CA GLU A 270 -11.15 -5.55 -22.35
C GLU A 270 -11.38 -4.06 -22.07
N TYR A 271 -12.53 -3.71 -21.51
CA TYR A 271 -12.83 -2.32 -21.13
C TYR A 271 -11.78 -1.75 -20.16
N LYS A 272 -11.41 -2.51 -19.11
CA LYS A 272 -10.45 -2.05 -18.11
C LYS A 272 -9.09 -1.70 -18.71
N TYR A 273 -8.59 -2.48 -19.65
CA TYR A 273 -7.27 -2.23 -20.24
C TYR A 273 -7.32 -1.23 -21.41
N ALA A 274 -8.46 -1.10 -22.08
CA ALA A 274 -8.67 -0.07 -23.10
C ALA A 274 -8.86 1.34 -22.49
N HIS A 275 -9.35 1.43 -21.23
CA HIS A 275 -9.64 2.68 -20.55
C HIS A 275 -8.80 2.81 -19.26
N PRO A 276 -7.48 3.06 -19.37
CA PRO A 276 -6.65 3.30 -18.21
C PRO A 276 -7.13 4.52 -17.42
N ARG A 277 -6.67 4.64 -16.17
CA ARG A 277 -7.11 5.67 -15.20
C ARG A 277 -7.03 7.08 -15.76
N THR A 278 -8.16 7.72 -15.97
CA THR A 278 -8.28 9.07 -16.54
C THR A 278 -7.52 10.14 -15.74
N THR A 279 -7.45 10.02 -14.41
CA THR A 279 -6.73 10.99 -13.55
C THR A 279 -5.21 10.90 -13.67
N GLU A 280 -4.62 9.72 -13.90
CA GLU A 280 -3.17 9.60 -14.12
C GLU A 280 -2.73 10.11 -15.50
N GLU A 281 -3.60 10.06 -16.50
CA GLU A 281 -3.33 10.59 -17.85
C GLU A 281 -3.36 12.11 -17.88
N ARG A 282 -4.21 12.74 -17.07
CA ARG A 282 -4.31 14.20 -16.93
C ARG A 282 -3.19 14.81 -16.07
N ALA A 283 -2.50 13.99 -15.26
CA ALA A 283 -1.43 14.47 -14.41
C ALA A 283 -0.29 15.07 -15.22
N THR A 284 0.22 16.21 -14.78
CA THR A 284 1.38 16.83 -15.39
C THR A 284 2.60 15.91 -15.35
N ARG A 285 3.57 16.09 -16.24
CA ARG A 285 4.84 15.35 -16.20
C ARG A 285 5.69 15.72 -14.99
N GLU A 286 5.39 16.85 -14.34
CA GLU A 286 6.09 17.33 -13.16
C GLU A 286 5.73 16.46 -11.95
N ARG A 287 6.75 15.86 -11.32
CA ARG A 287 6.61 15.11 -10.09
C ARG A 287 7.05 15.98 -8.91
N SER A 288 6.22 16.02 -7.88
CA SER A 288 6.62 16.51 -6.57
C SER A 288 7.72 15.65 -5.95
N THR A 289 8.43 16.20 -4.98
CA THR A 289 9.40 15.43 -4.18
C THR A 289 8.73 14.41 -3.29
N GLN A 290 7.49 14.67 -2.85
CA GLN A 290 6.69 13.82 -1.98
C GLN A 290 5.42 13.33 -2.67
N SER A 291 4.93 12.16 -2.27
CA SER A 291 3.62 11.62 -2.62
C SER A 291 2.66 11.75 -1.44
N PHE A 292 1.35 11.89 -1.71
CA PHE A 292 0.33 12.06 -0.68
C PHE A 292 -0.72 10.97 -0.78
N PHE A 293 -0.86 10.17 0.28
CA PHE A 293 -2.03 9.29 0.43
C PHE A 293 -3.09 10.01 1.28
N GLY A 294 -3.65 11.09 0.73
CA GLY A 294 -4.52 11.99 1.47
C GLY A 294 -3.77 12.90 2.44
N ILE A 295 -4.46 13.37 3.47
CA ILE A 295 -3.92 14.22 4.52
C ILE A 295 -3.72 13.40 5.78
N THR A 296 -2.53 13.44 6.37
CA THR A 296 -2.26 12.89 7.69
C THR A 296 -1.74 14.01 8.61
N ILE A 297 -2.43 14.20 9.75
CA ILE A 297 -2.09 15.17 10.79
C ILE A 297 -1.81 14.40 12.07
N VAL A 298 -0.68 14.69 12.70
CA VAL A 298 -0.23 14.04 13.93
C VAL A 298 -0.09 15.09 15.01
N ALA A 299 -0.82 14.94 16.12
CA ALA A 299 -0.71 15.80 17.28
C ALA A 299 0.10 15.09 18.38
N CYS A 300 1.06 15.82 18.94
CA CYS A 300 1.86 15.45 20.10
C CYS A 300 1.66 16.48 21.22
N GLU A 301 2.17 16.22 22.42
CA GLU A 301 2.01 17.12 23.57
C GLU A 301 2.51 18.54 23.30
N HIS A 302 3.59 18.69 22.51
CA HIS A 302 4.24 19.98 22.27
C HIS A 302 4.29 20.41 20.80
N GLY A 303 3.43 19.83 19.95
CA GLY A 303 3.39 20.24 18.55
C GLY A 303 2.53 19.37 17.66
N ILE A 304 2.36 19.85 16.43
CA ILE A 304 1.60 19.18 15.37
C ILE A 304 2.50 18.98 14.15
N ILE A 305 2.38 17.83 13.50
CA ILE A 305 3.12 17.50 12.28
C ILE A 305 2.12 17.20 11.16
N ARG A 306 2.39 17.69 9.96
CA ARG A 306 1.73 17.24 8.73
C ARG A 306 2.69 17.25 7.55
N GLN A 307 2.37 16.54 6.48
CA GLN A 307 3.16 16.58 5.25
C GLN A 307 3.13 17.97 4.61
N SER A 308 4.23 18.31 3.93
CA SER A 308 4.37 19.47 3.02
C SER A 308 4.80 18.99 1.62
N PRO A 309 4.73 19.83 0.59
CA PRO A 309 5.21 19.46 -0.75
C PRO A 309 6.68 19.00 -0.78
N ASN A 310 7.50 19.50 0.15
CA ASN A 310 8.94 19.22 0.22
C ASN A 310 9.31 18.24 1.35
N GLY A 311 8.36 17.90 2.22
CA GLY A 311 8.60 17.05 3.40
C GLY A 311 7.54 17.21 4.46
N LEU A 312 7.82 17.97 5.53
CA LEU A 312 6.93 18.15 6.67
C LEU A 312 6.81 19.61 7.09
N PHE A 313 5.63 20.01 7.55
CA PHE A 313 5.46 21.16 8.43
C PHE A 313 5.36 20.66 9.88
N VAL A 314 6.13 21.30 10.77
CA VAL A 314 6.07 21.10 12.22
C VAL A 314 5.66 22.40 12.87
N TYR A 315 4.67 22.37 13.73
CA TYR A 315 4.11 23.51 14.44
C TYR A 315 4.37 23.32 15.93
N THR A 316 5.02 24.29 16.56
CA THR A 316 5.30 24.32 18.02
C THR A 316 4.97 25.71 18.58
N GLU A 317 5.23 25.94 19.86
CA GLU A 317 5.12 27.26 20.47
C GLU A 317 6.05 28.29 19.81
N ASP A 318 7.19 27.84 19.29
CA ASP A 318 8.18 28.71 18.61
C ASP A 318 7.74 29.07 17.17
N GLY A 319 6.63 28.49 16.68
CA GLY A 319 6.08 28.76 15.36
C GLY A 319 6.05 27.56 14.44
N LYS A 320 6.10 27.82 13.13
CA LYS A 320 6.05 26.82 12.06
C LYS A 320 7.42 26.69 11.38
N GLU A 321 7.93 25.47 11.31
CA GLU A 321 9.08 25.12 10.48
C GLU A 321 8.70 24.17 9.33
N GLU A 322 9.45 24.19 8.22
CA GLU A 322 9.37 23.18 7.17
C GLU A 322 10.65 22.36 7.18
N ILE A 323 10.51 21.04 7.34
CA ILE A 323 11.60 20.08 7.29
C ILE A 323 11.56 19.38 5.93
N SER A 324 12.59 19.61 5.11
CA SER A 324 12.73 18.93 3.83
C SER A 324 13.04 17.44 4.02
N CYS A 325 12.45 16.61 3.18
CA CYS A 325 12.70 15.17 3.13
C CYS A 325 13.36 14.79 1.80
N ALA A 326 14.01 13.62 1.78
CA ALA A 326 14.50 13.03 0.54
C ALA A 326 13.37 12.85 -0.48
N LYS A 327 13.71 12.73 -1.74
CA LYS A 327 12.74 12.45 -2.79
C LYS A 327 12.15 11.05 -2.60
N ASP A 328 10.84 10.94 -2.80
CA ASP A 328 10.15 9.65 -2.79
C ASP A 328 10.62 8.77 -3.97
N GLU A 329 11.25 7.65 -3.65
CA GLU A 329 11.77 6.67 -4.62
C GLU A 329 10.69 5.66 -5.07
N GLY A 330 9.50 5.73 -4.50
CA GLY A 330 8.41 4.81 -4.80
C GLY A 330 8.79 3.36 -4.53
N ARG A 331 8.54 2.48 -5.51
CA ARG A 331 8.77 1.03 -5.37
C ARG A 331 10.24 0.62 -5.21
N ALA A 332 11.19 1.48 -5.54
CA ALA A 332 12.61 1.17 -5.35
C ALA A 332 12.98 1.02 -3.86
N ALA A 333 12.32 1.75 -2.97
CA ALA A 333 12.56 1.66 -1.52
C ALA A 333 12.25 0.25 -0.96
N GLU A 334 11.18 -0.38 -1.45
CA GLU A 334 10.80 -1.74 -1.05
C GLU A 334 11.80 -2.79 -1.55
N LEU A 335 12.25 -2.66 -2.79
CA LEU A 335 13.29 -3.52 -3.36
C LEU A 335 14.58 -3.41 -2.56
N LYS A 336 15.03 -2.20 -2.23
CA LYS A 336 16.19 -1.95 -1.37
C LYS A 336 16.01 -2.56 0.02
N SER A 337 14.82 -2.47 0.60
CA SER A 337 14.51 -3.09 1.89
C SER A 337 14.64 -4.61 1.85
N LEU A 338 14.14 -5.27 0.81
CA LEU A 338 14.33 -6.69 0.60
C LEU A 338 15.83 -7.04 0.46
N GLN A 339 16.56 -6.30 -0.38
CA GLN A 339 17.99 -6.50 -0.60
C GLN A 339 18.77 -6.44 0.72
N LYS A 340 18.57 -5.37 1.49
CA LYS A 340 19.23 -5.17 2.79
C LYS A 340 18.89 -6.29 3.78
N ALA A 341 17.60 -6.72 3.83
CA ALA A 341 17.19 -7.83 4.69
C ALA A 341 17.87 -9.17 4.33
N ILE A 342 18.16 -9.40 3.04
CA ILE A 342 18.87 -10.60 2.59
C ILE A 342 20.36 -10.49 2.90
N GLU A 343 21.02 -9.39 2.52
CA GLU A 343 22.46 -9.16 2.70
C GLU A 343 22.87 -9.16 4.17
N GLU A 344 22.06 -8.56 5.05
CA GLU A 344 22.31 -8.50 6.50
C GLU A 344 21.72 -9.68 7.27
N ASN A 345 21.03 -10.59 6.58
CA ASN A 345 20.30 -11.73 7.17
C ASN A 345 19.39 -11.33 8.36
N ARG A 346 18.67 -10.22 8.24
CA ARG A 346 17.71 -9.71 9.24
C ARG A 346 16.27 -9.77 8.75
N PRO A 347 15.28 -9.58 9.63
CA PRO A 347 13.90 -9.42 9.21
C PRO A 347 13.74 -8.21 8.26
N PRO A 348 12.84 -8.30 7.26
CA PRO A 348 12.48 -7.15 6.45
C PRO A 348 11.82 -6.05 7.29
N PHE A 349 11.92 -4.81 6.82
CA PHE A 349 11.31 -3.65 7.48
C PHE A 349 9.78 -3.78 7.66
N LEU A 350 9.08 -4.24 6.64
CA LEU A 350 7.66 -4.60 6.71
C LEU A 350 7.53 -6.07 6.31
N ASP A 351 7.60 -6.95 7.29
CA ASP A 351 7.52 -8.40 7.08
C ASP A 351 6.07 -8.92 6.98
N GLY A 352 5.91 -10.22 6.85
CA GLY A 352 4.59 -10.86 6.82
C GLY A 352 3.78 -10.64 8.10
N ARG A 353 4.43 -10.48 9.27
CA ARG A 353 3.75 -10.23 10.56
C ARG A 353 3.18 -8.81 10.59
N TRP A 354 3.91 -7.84 10.05
CA TRP A 354 3.39 -6.49 9.83
C TRP A 354 2.15 -6.52 8.93
N GLY A 355 2.24 -7.27 7.81
CA GLY A 355 1.13 -7.46 6.88
C GLY A 355 -0.10 -8.08 7.52
N LYS A 356 0.10 -9.10 8.37
CA LYS A 356 -0.98 -9.74 9.15
C LYS A 356 -1.67 -8.74 10.06
N ALA A 357 -0.91 -7.94 10.79
CA ALA A 357 -1.44 -6.96 11.71
C ALA A 357 -2.23 -5.84 10.99
N THR A 358 -1.79 -5.41 9.81
CA THR A 358 -2.57 -4.46 8.99
C THR A 358 -3.85 -5.08 8.47
N LEU A 359 -3.79 -6.33 7.99
CA LEU A 359 -4.97 -7.05 7.54
C LEU A 359 -5.98 -7.27 8.67
N GLU A 360 -5.52 -7.59 9.89
CA GLU A 360 -6.39 -7.74 11.07
C GLU A 360 -7.21 -6.47 11.32
N VAL A 361 -6.59 -5.28 11.26
CA VAL A 361 -7.32 -4.01 11.41
C VAL A 361 -8.38 -3.87 10.32
N CYS A 362 -8.04 -4.14 9.06
CA CYS A 362 -8.98 -4.04 7.94
C CYS A 362 -10.18 -4.99 8.10
N LEU A 363 -9.93 -6.26 8.48
CA LEU A 363 -10.99 -7.23 8.74
C LEU A 363 -11.85 -6.83 9.94
N ALA A 364 -11.23 -6.35 11.01
CA ALA A 364 -11.92 -5.86 12.19
C ALA A 364 -12.78 -4.61 11.90
N MET A 365 -12.35 -3.74 10.96
CA MET A 365 -13.20 -2.61 10.50
C MET A 365 -14.50 -3.10 9.86
N LEU A 366 -14.44 -4.09 8.96
CA LEU A 366 -15.62 -4.70 8.34
C LEU A 366 -16.53 -5.35 9.40
N GLN A 367 -15.94 -6.14 10.30
CA GLN A 367 -16.67 -6.81 11.37
C GLN A 367 -17.29 -5.81 12.35
N SER A 368 -16.53 -4.78 12.79
CA SER A 368 -17.03 -3.72 13.68
C SER A 368 -18.21 -2.97 13.08
N SER A 369 -18.16 -2.68 11.77
CA SER A 369 -19.27 -2.07 11.05
C SER A 369 -20.52 -2.94 11.07
N LYS A 370 -20.37 -4.24 10.82
CA LYS A 370 -21.46 -5.22 10.82
C LYS A 370 -22.08 -5.42 12.21
N GLU A 371 -21.23 -5.57 13.23
CA GLU A 371 -21.65 -5.86 14.61
C GLU A 371 -22.01 -4.61 15.41
N ARG A 372 -21.71 -3.43 14.90
CA ARG A 372 -21.98 -2.15 15.56
C ARG A 372 -21.29 -1.97 16.91
N ARG A 373 -20.13 -2.62 17.11
CA ARG A 373 -19.33 -2.55 18.34
C ARG A 373 -17.85 -2.38 18.07
N GLU A 374 -17.12 -1.99 19.09
CA GLU A 374 -15.66 -1.99 19.13
C GLU A 374 -15.12 -3.43 19.19
N LEU A 375 -13.98 -3.63 18.53
CA LEU A 375 -13.28 -4.93 18.49
C LEU A 375 -11.85 -4.76 18.98
N THR A 376 -11.42 -5.64 19.89
CA THR A 376 -10.03 -5.73 20.35
C THR A 376 -9.22 -6.55 19.35
N LEU A 377 -8.00 -6.10 19.06
CA LEU A 377 -7.07 -6.75 18.14
C LEU A 377 -6.09 -7.66 18.89
N ARG A 378 -5.54 -8.66 18.21
CA ARG A 378 -4.73 -9.72 18.84
C ARG A 378 -3.40 -10.01 18.14
N HIS A 379 -3.23 -9.56 16.90
CA HIS A 379 -2.09 -9.88 16.05
C HIS A 379 -1.23 -8.65 15.73
N GLN A 380 -1.29 -7.65 16.61
CA GLN A 380 -0.53 -6.43 16.39
C GLN A 380 0.95 -6.62 16.73
N VAL A 381 1.80 -5.95 15.98
CA VAL A 381 3.25 -5.94 16.17
C VAL A 381 3.76 -4.50 16.22
N PRO A 382 4.81 -4.21 17.01
CA PRO A 382 5.39 -2.87 17.07
C PRO A 382 5.96 -2.47 15.71
N SER A 383 5.98 -1.16 15.45
CA SER A 383 6.75 -0.62 14.33
C SER A 383 8.24 -0.81 14.60
N VAL A 384 8.98 -1.21 13.56
CA VAL A 384 10.42 -1.44 13.63
C VAL A 384 11.15 -0.17 14.08
N ASP A 385 12.19 -0.34 14.88
CA ASP A 385 12.94 0.77 15.48
C ASP A 385 13.75 1.52 14.42
N LEU A 386 13.69 2.84 14.47
CA LEU A 386 14.27 3.74 13.46
C LEU A 386 15.79 3.75 13.41
N LYS A 387 16.48 3.20 14.41
CA LYS A 387 17.94 3.03 14.38
C LYS A 387 18.41 2.21 13.19
N GLU A 388 17.55 1.32 12.68
CA GLU A 388 17.82 0.48 11.51
C GLU A 388 17.61 1.20 10.16
N LEU A 389 16.97 2.37 10.15
CA LEU A 389 16.66 3.14 8.93
C LEU A 389 17.57 4.35 8.71
N VAL A 390 18.26 4.81 9.74
CA VAL A 390 19.07 6.05 9.71
C VAL A 390 20.46 5.81 9.09
N GLU A 391 20.90 4.57 8.96
CA GLU A 391 22.18 4.19 8.34
C GLU A 391 22.04 3.77 6.86
N ALA A 392 20.94 4.11 6.22
CA ALA A 392 20.69 3.80 4.81
C ALA A 392 20.76 5.06 3.92
#